data_0014ec2c8f70338cc7b54fb80de087b3
#
_entry.id   0014ec2c8f70338cc7b54fb80de087b3
#
_cell.length_a   1.000
_cell.length_b   1.000
_cell.length_c   1.000
_cell.angle_alpha   90.00
_cell.angle_beta   90.00
_cell.angle_gamma   90.00
#
_symmetry.space_group_name_H-M   'P 1'
#
loop_
_entity.id
_entity.type
_entity.pdbx_description
1 polymer ?
#
loop_
_entity_poly.entity_id
_entity_poly.type
_entity_poly.pdbx_seq_one_letter_code
_entity_poly.pdbx_strand_id
1 'polypeptide(L)'
;MAATRPKGFKLLVAALRTRKSASMLAFAFSSGLPFALLVGTLTAWLGEVKVNLATIGVLSWVGLTYAFKFLWSPLVDRLELPLLNSFGRRKSWIMLCQAMMIFALIGLVLTDPSVHIARFALFAFIGAIGSATQDIAVDGWRIDIADEESPVELLSAIYQLGYRTASIVGGAGALYMAARMSWPSVYLVMAVLMGVMLAITLTAPDTERPPRAVVEVLAEPGEVNPKVRMAALMIVGAAWAWAIITIVMFMIGMLAERPPGVKPPSVGDFLKFYGPVIVFATVVVPLGIAAGINWLKARGREVQKAVDPTHNRGRTAANHLYGALVAPLVDLTARLRWGVLIVIGLILTYALCYNIWASFAYPFYLDFMHYSKDEVAFASKIFGIIMSIIGVSIGGYLFLRIGRFPTVLIGAAMPIFGNFLYADLADGAPNIDVVLHLFRLDLLAHYMGSDDRMARLLLTICYENISTGLAGAAFVAFVSGIVSKKFAAVQYALLSSLTFLIGSLGKGFAGEMIDKYGYATVFREVAVVGLLAILFVLLEWWRSTAVARSAEAGDTGQTA
;
A
#
# COMPACT_ATOMS: atom_id res chain seq x y z
N MET A 1 -15.39 43.47 7.83
CA MET A 1 -16.33 42.38 8.15
C MET A 1 -15.63 41.06 7.85
N ALA A 2 -15.17 40.33 8.86
CA ALA A 2 -14.57 39.01 8.66
C ALA A 2 -15.70 38.07 8.28
N ALA A 3 -15.70 37.58 7.03
CA ALA A 3 -16.63 36.58 6.58
C ALA A 3 -16.46 35.32 7.45
N THR A 4 -17.52 34.91 8.16
CA THR A 4 -17.54 33.69 8.96
C THR A 4 -17.23 32.50 8.06
N ARG A 5 -16.09 31.85 8.27
CA ARG A 5 -15.69 30.64 7.53
C ARG A 5 -16.81 29.59 7.65
N PRO A 6 -17.34 29.06 6.54
CA PRO A 6 -18.38 28.05 6.58
C PRO A 6 -17.84 26.80 7.31
N LYS A 7 -18.65 26.18 8.17
CA LYS A 7 -18.29 24.96 8.93
C LYS A 7 -18.99 23.73 8.36
N GLY A 8 -18.35 22.56 8.45
CA GLY A 8 -18.95 21.28 8.08
C GLY A 8 -19.16 21.10 6.56
N PHE A 9 -20.29 20.52 6.16
CA PHE A 9 -20.61 20.16 4.79
C PHE A 9 -20.61 21.36 3.82
N LYS A 10 -21.02 22.55 4.28
CA LYS A 10 -20.96 23.79 3.49
C LYS A 10 -19.52 24.20 3.16
N LEU A 11 -18.56 23.93 4.05
CA LEU A 11 -17.14 24.14 3.79
C LEU A 11 -16.65 23.22 2.66
N LEU A 12 -17.04 21.94 2.71
CA LEU A 12 -16.67 20.95 1.68
C LEU A 12 -17.22 21.35 0.31
N VAL A 13 -18.49 21.78 0.24
CA VAL A 13 -19.13 22.22 -1.02
C VAL A 13 -18.48 23.51 -1.54
N ALA A 14 -18.15 24.46 -0.67
CA ALA A 14 -17.46 25.68 -1.06
C ALA A 14 -16.03 25.38 -1.55
N ALA A 15 -15.35 24.47 -0.87
CA ALA A 15 -14.01 24.03 -1.23
C ALA A 15 -13.96 23.32 -2.59
N LEU A 16 -14.93 22.48 -2.91
CA LEU A 16 -15.02 21.79 -4.20
C LEU A 16 -15.23 22.75 -5.39
N ARG A 17 -15.62 24.00 -5.13
CA ARG A 17 -15.77 25.05 -6.16
C ARG A 17 -14.43 25.68 -6.58
N THR A 18 -13.36 25.48 -5.81
CA THR A 18 -12.05 25.99 -6.21
C THR A 18 -11.44 25.11 -7.29
N ARG A 19 -10.73 25.72 -8.25
CA ARG A 19 -10.02 25.00 -9.32
C ARG A 19 -8.98 24.02 -8.76
N LYS A 20 -8.33 24.35 -7.63
CA LYS A 20 -7.37 23.50 -6.92
C LYS A 20 -8.02 22.23 -6.40
N SER A 21 -9.16 22.38 -5.72
CA SER A 21 -9.91 21.25 -5.15
C SER A 21 -10.53 20.34 -6.21
N ALA A 22 -11.07 20.92 -7.29
CA ALA A 22 -11.58 20.15 -8.42
C ALA A 22 -10.47 19.33 -9.10
N SER A 23 -9.29 19.93 -9.29
CA SER A 23 -8.11 19.22 -9.81
C SER A 23 -7.63 18.14 -8.86
N MET A 24 -7.62 18.39 -7.54
CA MET A 24 -7.25 17.39 -6.54
C MET A 24 -8.19 16.17 -6.55
N LEU A 25 -9.50 16.40 -6.70
CA LEU A 25 -10.49 15.34 -6.82
C LEU A 25 -10.24 14.46 -8.05
N ALA A 26 -9.96 15.10 -9.22
CA ALA A 26 -9.64 14.41 -10.46
C ALA A 26 -8.32 13.62 -10.38
N PHE A 27 -7.28 14.21 -9.75
CA PHE A 27 -6.01 13.51 -9.53
C PHE A 27 -6.16 12.32 -8.59
N ALA A 28 -6.93 12.48 -7.52
CA ALA A 28 -7.23 11.39 -6.60
C ALA A 28 -8.02 10.26 -7.28
N PHE A 29 -9.00 10.62 -8.12
CA PHE A 29 -9.74 9.65 -8.92
C PHE A 29 -8.82 8.90 -9.89
N SER A 30 -7.95 9.61 -10.60
CA SER A 30 -6.99 9.00 -11.53
C SER A 30 -5.91 8.17 -10.83
N SER A 31 -5.62 8.41 -9.54
CA SER A 31 -4.74 7.54 -8.73
C SER A 31 -5.44 6.28 -8.23
N GLY A 32 -6.68 6.41 -7.76
CA GLY A 32 -7.43 5.27 -7.19
C GLY A 32 -7.95 4.29 -8.25
N LEU A 33 -8.29 4.75 -9.45
CA LEU A 33 -8.87 3.92 -10.50
C LEU A 33 -7.93 2.78 -10.97
N PRO A 34 -6.66 3.04 -11.36
CA PRO A 34 -5.75 1.97 -11.77
C PRO A 34 -5.44 0.99 -10.65
N PHE A 35 -5.32 1.47 -9.40
CA PHE A 35 -5.12 0.59 -8.26
C PHE A 35 -6.28 -0.40 -8.10
N ALA A 36 -7.53 0.09 -8.17
CA ALA A 36 -8.71 -0.77 -8.08
C ALA A 36 -8.79 -1.78 -9.24
N LEU A 37 -8.36 -1.38 -10.45
CA LEU A 37 -8.36 -2.25 -11.62
C LEU A 37 -7.24 -3.28 -11.57
N LEU A 38 -5.99 -2.85 -11.41
CA LEU A 38 -4.80 -3.71 -11.56
C LEU A 38 -4.55 -4.61 -10.36
N VAL A 39 -4.89 -4.16 -9.15
CA VAL A 39 -4.71 -4.93 -7.91
C VAL A 39 -6.00 -5.63 -7.48
N GLY A 40 -7.14 -5.18 -7.97
CA GLY A 40 -8.47 -5.68 -7.62
C GLY A 40 -9.13 -6.47 -8.76
N THR A 41 -9.90 -5.80 -9.61
CA THR A 41 -10.79 -6.45 -10.60
C THR A 41 -10.06 -7.26 -11.69
N LEU A 42 -8.76 -7.02 -11.91
CA LEU A 42 -7.94 -7.84 -12.81
C LEU A 42 -7.98 -9.33 -12.41
N THR A 43 -8.00 -9.63 -11.11
CA THR A 43 -8.04 -11.01 -10.61
C THR A 43 -9.39 -11.69 -10.89
N ALA A 44 -10.48 -10.91 -10.96
CA ALA A 44 -11.79 -11.43 -11.37
C ALA A 44 -11.79 -11.82 -12.84
N TRP A 45 -11.22 -10.96 -13.71
CA TRP A 45 -11.07 -11.30 -15.13
C TRP A 45 -10.23 -12.57 -15.34
N LEU A 46 -9.07 -12.66 -14.68
CA LEU A 46 -8.18 -13.81 -14.78
C LEU A 46 -8.82 -15.11 -14.26
N GLY A 47 -9.61 -15.02 -13.19
CA GLY A 47 -10.38 -16.15 -12.66
C GLY A 47 -11.40 -16.64 -13.67
N GLU A 48 -12.17 -15.72 -14.31
CA GLU A 48 -13.19 -16.07 -15.31
C GLU A 48 -12.61 -16.79 -16.53
N VAL A 49 -11.43 -16.38 -16.99
CA VAL A 49 -10.72 -17.07 -18.11
C VAL A 49 -9.90 -18.28 -17.63
N LYS A 50 -10.09 -18.70 -16.38
CA LYS A 50 -9.49 -19.92 -15.77
C LYS A 50 -7.96 -19.93 -15.75
N VAL A 51 -7.33 -18.77 -15.58
CA VAL A 51 -5.90 -18.70 -15.25
C VAL A 51 -5.69 -19.33 -13.88
N ASN A 52 -4.66 -20.17 -13.74
CA ASN A 52 -4.39 -20.85 -12.47
C ASN A 52 -4.07 -19.87 -11.34
N LEU A 53 -4.44 -20.21 -10.10
CA LEU A 53 -4.34 -19.31 -8.94
C LEU A 53 -2.89 -18.93 -8.60
N ALA A 54 -1.93 -19.83 -8.83
CA ALA A 54 -0.51 -19.52 -8.63
C ALA A 54 -0.04 -18.39 -9.57
N THR A 55 -0.48 -18.42 -10.84
CA THR A 55 -0.20 -17.35 -11.82
C THR A 55 -0.89 -16.05 -11.44
N ILE A 56 -2.16 -16.08 -10.98
CA ILE A 56 -2.87 -14.91 -10.46
C ILE A 56 -2.12 -14.32 -9.26
N GLY A 57 -1.66 -15.18 -8.35
CA GLY A 57 -0.86 -14.78 -7.19
C GLY A 57 0.44 -14.06 -7.58
N VAL A 58 1.20 -14.62 -8.53
CA VAL A 58 2.44 -13.99 -9.03
C VAL A 58 2.14 -12.70 -9.80
N LEU A 59 1.10 -12.68 -10.63
CA LEU A 59 0.72 -11.46 -11.34
C LEU A 59 0.33 -10.34 -10.38
N SER A 60 -0.25 -10.66 -9.23
CA SER A 60 -0.56 -9.66 -8.19
C SER A 60 0.67 -9.00 -7.57
N TRP A 61 1.89 -9.54 -7.79
CA TRP A 61 3.17 -8.90 -7.41
C TRP A 61 3.41 -7.59 -8.16
N VAL A 62 2.67 -7.31 -9.22
CA VAL A 62 2.57 -5.98 -9.82
C VAL A 62 2.29 -4.91 -8.75
N GLY A 63 1.54 -5.24 -7.70
CA GLY A 63 1.33 -4.37 -6.54
C GLY A 63 2.61 -4.01 -5.75
N LEU A 64 3.73 -4.75 -5.92
CA LEU A 64 5.01 -4.39 -5.30
C LEU A 64 5.59 -3.07 -5.83
N THR A 65 5.17 -2.62 -7.01
CA THR A 65 5.55 -1.29 -7.52
C THR A 65 5.17 -0.18 -6.53
N TYR A 66 4.02 -0.30 -5.87
CA TYR A 66 3.59 0.66 -4.84
C TYR A 66 4.41 0.56 -3.56
N ALA A 67 4.92 -0.64 -3.23
CA ALA A 67 5.80 -0.83 -2.09
C ALA A 67 7.20 -0.23 -2.34
N PHE A 68 7.72 -0.31 -3.56
CA PHE A 68 9.06 0.16 -3.90
C PHE A 68 9.12 1.57 -4.50
N LYS A 69 7.98 2.28 -4.65
CA LYS A 69 7.92 3.61 -5.25
C LYS A 69 8.85 4.64 -4.59
N PHE A 70 9.21 4.47 -3.32
CA PHE A 70 10.16 5.33 -2.62
C PHE A 70 11.57 5.34 -3.24
N LEU A 71 11.94 4.28 -3.97
CA LEU A 71 13.26 4.20 -4.63
C LEU A 71 13.43 5.23 -5.76
N TRP A 72 12.36 5.50 -6.50
CA TRP A 72 12.40 6.48 -7.61
C TRP A 72 11.68 7.78 -7.30
N SER A 73 11.10 7.93 -6.10
CA SER A 73 10.49 9.20 -5.70
C SER A 73 11.45 10.40 -5.77
N PRO A 74 12.77 10.29 -5.42
CA PRO A 74 13.70 11.39 -5.58
C PRO A 74 13.93 11.80 -7.05
N LEU A 75 13.71 10.87 -8.00
CA LEU A 75 13.79 11.15 -9.42
C LEU A 75 12.61 12.01 -9.89
N VAL A 76 11.39 11.61 -9.50
CA VAL A 76 10.15 12.34 -9.81
C VAL A 76 10.17 13.76 -9.22
N ASP A 77 10.76 13.90 -8.02
CA ASP A 77 10.87 15.20 -7.35
C ASP A 77 11.84 16.16 -8.02
N ARG A 78 12.82 15.68 -8.78
CA ARG A 78 13.92 16.50 -9.31
C ARG A 78 13.98 16.62 -10.81
N LEU A 79 13.56 15.58 -11.53
CA LEU A 79 13.60 15.59 -12.99
C LEU A 79 12.45 16.43 -13.54
N GLU A 80 12.81 17.39 -14.36
CA GLU A 80 11.89 18.11 -15.25
C GLU A 80 11.85 17.36 -16.58
N LEU A 81 10.64 17.02 -17.05
CA LEU A 81 10.45 16.30 -18.33
C LEU A 81 10.62 17.28 -19.50
N PRO A 82 11.66 17.14 -20.36
CA PRO A 82 12.02 18.18 -21.32
C PRO A 82 10.90 18.57 -22.28
N LEU A 83 10.07 17.60 -22.71
CA LEU A 83 8.99 17.81 -23.69
C LEU A 83 7.70 18.37 -23.06
N LEU A 84 7.50 18.19 -21.75
CA LEU A 84 6.26 18.52 -21.05
C LEU A 84 6.45 19.64 -20.01
N ASN A 85 7.66 20.22 -19.91
CA ASN A 85 8.00 21.20 -18.88
C ASN A 85 7.17 22.50 -18.97
N SER A 86 6.59 22.81 -20.15
CA SER A 86 5.66 23.94 -20.34
C SER A 86 4.38 23.82 -19.50
N PHE A 87 4.00 22.61 -19.09
CA PHE A 87 2.82 22.34 -18.27
C PHE A 87 3.10 22.38 -16.76
N GLY A 88 4.36 22.65 -16.35
CA GLY A 88 4.78 22.61 -14.97
C GLY A 88 5.33 21.25 -14.54
N ARG A 89 6.23 21.24 -13.54
CA ARG A 89 6.98 20.06 -13.14
C ARG A 89 6.09 18.89 -12.69
N ARG A 90 5.19 19.12 -11.73
CA ARG A 90 4.31 18.08 -11.18
C ARG A 90 3.27 17.60 -12.19
N LYS A 91 2.64 18.53 -12.90
CA LYS A 91 1.65 18.19 -13.94
C LYS A 91 2.24 17.35 -15.06
N SER A 92 3.45 17.64 -15.50
CA SER A 92 4.15 16.88 -16.54
C SER A 92 4.27 15.38 -16.17
N TRP A 93 4.66 15.09 -14.93
CA TRP A 93 4.72 13.73 -14.43
C TRP A 93 3.34 13.08 -14.33
N ILE A 94 2.32 13.80 -13.83
CA ILE A 94 0.93 13.30 -13.75
C ILE A 94 0.43 12.96 -15.16
N MET A 95 0.62 13.84 -16.14
CA MET A 95 0.20 13.63 -17.53
C MET A 95 0.91 12.42 -18.16
N LEU A 96 2.24 12.31 -18.00
CA LEU A 96 3.00 11.16 -18.50
C LEU A 96 2.48 9.85 -17.91
N CYS A 97 2.27 9.81 -16.59
CA CYS A 97 1.76 8.63 -15.90
C CYS A 97 0.34 8.26 -16.34
N GLN A 98 -0.55 9.25 -16.53
CA GLN A 98 -1.90 9.02 -17.06
C GLN A 98 -1.86 8.47 -18.49
N ALA A 99 -0.98 9.00 -19.35
CA ALA A 99 -0.77 8.46 -20.70
C ALA A 99 -0.24 7.03 -20.66
N MET A 100 0.72 6.71 -19.78
CA MET A 100 1.21 5.34 -19.58
C MET A 100 0.09 4.41 -19.11
N MET A 101 -0.79 4.85 -18.21
CA MET A 101 -1.92 4.04 -17.74
C MET A 101 -2.96 3.80 -18.84
N ILE A 102 -3.27 4.82 -19.67
CA ILE A 102 -4.16 4.66 -20.83
C ILE A 102 -3.56 3.63 -21.80
N PHE A 103 -2.27 3.77 -22.11
CA PHE A 103 -1.56 2.80 -22.97
C PHE A 103 -1.62 1.39 -22.39
N ALA A 104 -1.40 1.23 -21.10
CA ALA A 104 -1.46 -0.05 -20.41
C ALA A 104 -2.87 -0.66 -20.45
N LEU A 105 -3.92 0.13 -20.15
CA LEU A 105 -5.31 -0.33 -20.20
C LEU A 105 -5.72 -0.76 -21.61
N ILE A 106 -5.33 0.00 -22.65
CA ILE A 106 -5.55 -0.38 -24.06
C ILE A 106 -4.79 -1.67 -24.40
N GLY A 107 -3.54 -1.81 -23.94
CA GLY A 107 -2.76 -3.02 -24.10
C GLY A 107 -3.42 -4.25 -23.48
N LEU A 108 -4.01 -4.12 -22.29
CA LEU A 108 -4.80 -5.18 -21.65
C LEU A 108 -6.05 -5.54 -22.48
N VAL A 109 -6.75 -4.53 -23.01
CA VAL A 109 -7.94 -4.74 -23.89
C VAL A 109 -7.59 -5.55 -25.13
N LEU A 110 -6.43 -5.29 -25.74
CA LEU A 110 -5.98 -5.91 -26.99
C LEU A 110 -5.29 -7.27 -26.77
N THR A 111 -5.13 -7.72 -25.52
CA THR A 111 -4.38 -8.94 -25.20
C THR A 111 -5.28 -9.93 -24.49
N ASP A 112 -5.46 -11.11 -25.06
CA ASP A 112 -6.16 -12.21 -24.40
C ASP A 112 -5.26 -12.85 -23.33
N PRO A 113 -5.62 -12.78 -22.03
CA PRO A 113 -4.81 -13.34 -20.96
C PRO A 113 -4.78 -14.86 -20.95
N SER A 114 -5.74 -15.55 -21.59
CA SER A 114 -5.76 -17.01 -21.71
C SER A 114 -4.70 -17.54 -22.67
N VAL A 115 -4.27 -16.71 -23.65
CA VAL A 115 -3.29 -17.08 -24.67
C VAL A 115 -1.93 -16.42 -24.45
N HIS A 116 -1.93 -15.12 -24.09
CA HIS A 116 -0.71 -14.30 -24.01
C HIS A 116 -0.51 -13.67 -22.62
N ILE A 117 -0.47 -14.50 -21.57
CA ILE A 117 -0.39 -14.04 -20.17
C ILE A 117 0.84 -13.16 -19.91
N ALA A 118 2.00 -13.45 -20.55
CA ALA A 118 3.22 -12.64 -20.38
C ALA A 118 3.05 -11.22 -20.92
N ARG A 119 2.44 -11.07 -22.09
CA ARG A 119 2.15 -9.75 -22.69
C ARG A 119 1.11 -8.99 -21.87
N PHE A 120 0.09 -9.68 -21.40
CA PHE A 120 -0.93 -9.13 -20.50
C PHE A 120 -0.31 -8.61 -19.20
N ALA A 121 0.58 -9.40 -18.58
CA ALA A 121 1.32 -9.03 -17.39
C ALA A 121 2.24 -7.81 -17.61
N LEU A 122 2.88 -7.71 -18.77
CA LEU A 122 3.72 -6.55 -19.13
C LEU A 122 2.89 -5.26 -19.12
N PHE A 123 1.69 -5.27 -19.74
CA PHE A 123 0.82 -4.10 -19.72
C PHE A 123 0.32 -3.78 -18.31
N ALA A 124 -0.04 -4.79 -17.50
CA ALA A 124 -0.41 -4.59 -16.10
C ALA A 124 0.75 -3.95 -15.30
N PHE A 125 1.99 -4.38 -15.54
CA PHE A 125 3.18 -3.83 -14.89
C PHE A 125 3.47 -2.37 -15.30
N ILE A 126 3.37 -2.05 -16.61
CA ILE A 126 3.49 -0.67 -17.11
C ILE A 126 2.44 0.24 -16.43
N GLY A 127 1.19 -0.22 -16.36
CA GLY A 127 0.12 0.50 -15.69
C GLY A 127 0.38 0.73 -14.20
N ALA A 128 0.91 -0.26 -13.51
CA ALA A 128 1.22 -0.16 -12.08
C ALA A 128 2.40 0.78 -11.79
N ILE A 129 3.46 0.77 -12.63
CA ILE A 129 4.55 1.75 -12.54
C ILE A 129 4.00 3.16 -12.78
N GLY A 130 3.19 3.36 -13.81
CA GLY A 130 2.54 4.64 -14.08
C GLY A 130 1.72 5.14 -12.90
N SER A 131 0.87 4.28 -12.34
CA SER A 131 0.03 4.62 -11.19
C SER A 131 0.83 4.92 -9.93
N ALA A 132 1.81 4.07 -9.57
CA ALA A 132 2.67 4.30 -8.41
C ALA A 132 3.52 5.58 -8.53
N THR A 133 3.95 5.91 -9.75
CA THR A 133 4.69 7.15 -10.04
C THR A 133 3.78 8.37 -9.99
N GLN A 134 2.54 8.24 -10.49
CA GLN A 134 1.55 9.30 -10.38
C GLN A 134 1.26 9.67 -8.93
N ASP A 135 1.12 8.68 -8.03
CA ASP A 135 0.90 8.92 -6.61
C ASP A 135 1.96 9.85 -6.02
N ILE A 136 3.25 9.63 -6.37
CA ILE A 136 4.37 10.49 -5.91
C ILE A 136 4.16 11.92 -6.42
N ALA A 137 3.82 12.08 -7.70
CA ALA A 137 3.65 13.39 -8.30
C ALA A 137 2.44 14.15 -7.74
N VAL A 138 1.33 13.44 -7.48
CA VAL A 138 0.09 13.99 -6.90
C VAL A 138 0.31 14.38 -5.44
N ASP A 139 1.01 13.57 -4.65
CA ASP A 139 1.37 13.89 -3.26
C ASP A 139 2.22 15.17 -3.21
N GLY A 140 3.20 15.30 -4.10
CA GLY A 140 4.00 16.50 -4.22
C GLY A 140 3.18 17.70 -4.69
N TRP A 141 2.31 17.54 -5.69
CA TRP A 141 1.45 18.61 -6.17
C TRP A 141 0.52 19.14 -5.08
N ARG A 142 -0.06 18.25 -4.28
CA ARG A 142 -0.94 18.60 -3.14
C ARG A 142 -0.25 19.52 -2.14
N ILE A 143 1.03 19.25 -1.85
CA ILE A 143 1.83 20.06 -0.92
C ILE A 143 2.20 21.40 -1.56
N ASP A 144 2.65 21.37 -2.82
CA ASP A 144 3.16 22.54 -3.54
C ASP A 144 2.04 23.55 -3.87
N ILE A 145 0.77 23.10 -4.04
CA ILE A 145 -0.37 23.97 -4.43
C ILE A 145 -1.15 24.53 -3.24
N ALA A 146 -0.89 23.98 -2.03
CA ALA A 146 -1.64 24.36 -0.83
C ALA A 146 -1.39 25.81 -0.44
N ASP A 147 -2.45 26.49 -0.01
CA ASP A 147 -2.45 27.87 0.48
C ASP A 147 -3.50 28.06 1.58
N GLU A 148 -3.75 29.31 1.99
CA GLU A 148 -4.73 29.62 3.04
C GLU A 148 -6.18 29.28 2.64
N GLU A 149 -6.53 29.36 1.34
CA GLU A 149 -7.87 29.02 0.83
C GLU A 149 -8.04 27.50 0.68
N SER A 150 -6.98 26.81 0.33
CA SER A 150 -6.95 25.36 0.08
C SER A 150 -5.80 24.73 0.86
N PRO A 151 -5.91 24.62 2.20
CA PRO A 151 -4.87 24.03 3.04
C PRO A 151 -4.68 22.53 2.77
N VAL A 152 -3.49 22.02 3.09
CA VAL A 152 -3.09 20.61 2.83
C VAL A 152 -4.08 19.62 3.42
N GLU A 153 -4.64 19.91 4.59
CA GLU A 153 -5.62 19.07 5.28
C GLU A 153 -6.91 18.92 4.46
N LEU A 154 -7.39 20.03 3.89
CA LEU A 154 -8.57 20.05 3.03
C LEU A 154 -8.32 19.29 1.73
N LEU A 155 -7.19 19.55 1.05
CA LEU A 155 -6.81 18.86 -0.17
C LEU A 155 -6.60 17.36 0.08
N SER A 156 -6.10 16.98 1.26
CA SER A 156 -5.96 15.58 1.67
C SER A 156 -7.30 14.89 1.89
N ALA A 157 -8.29 15.58 2.47
CA ALA A 157 -9.65 15.06 2.61
C ALA A 157 -10.31 14.86 1.23
N ILE A 158 -10.14 15.81 0.31
CA ILE A 158 -10.63 15.72 -1.07
C ILE A 158 -9.95 14.57 -1.82
N TYR A 159 -8.63 14.39 -1.61
CA TYR A 159 -7.90 13.24 -2.16
C TYR A 159 -8.51 11.92 -1.70
N GLN A 160 -8.76 11.75 -0.41
CA GLN A 160 -9.38 10.53 0.11
C GLN A 160 -10.77 10.28 -0.49
N LEU A 161 -11.58 11.34 -0.65
CA LEU A 161 -12.90 11.24 -1.30
C LEU A 161 -12.78 10.77 -2.74
N GLY A 162 -11.90 11.40 -3.55
CA GLY A 162 -11.69 11.04 -4.94
C GLY A 162 -11.16 9.63 -5.12
N TYR A 163 -10.20 9.23 -4.28
CA TYR A 163 -9.63 7.89 -4.27
C TYR A 163 -10.67 6.82 -3.93
N ARG A 164 -11.53 7.06 -2.92
CA ARG A 164 -12.63 6.15 -2.56
C ARG A 164 -13.68 6.04 -3.67
N THR A 165 -14.04 7.16 -4.28
CA THR A 165 -14.96 7.18 -5.44
C THR A 165 -14.40 6.36 -6.59
N ALA A 166 -13.12 6.52 -6.91
CA ALA A 166 -12.44 5.73 -7.94
C ALA A 166 -12.42 4.22 -7.61
N SER A 167 -12.22 3.88 -6.32
CA SER A 167 -12.27 2.47 -5.87
C SER A 167 -13.65 1.85 -6.05
N ILE A 168 -14.74 2.63 -5.87
CA ILE A 168 -16.10 2.17 -6.15
C ILE A 168 -16.30 1.99 -7.66
N VAL A 169 -15.88 2.95 -8.48
CA VAL A 169 -16.03 2.88 -9.95
C VAL A 169 -15.21 1.75 -10.54
N GLY A 170 -13.91 1.64 -10.20
CA GLY A 170 -13.02 0.59 -10.67
C GLY A 170 -13.26 -0.79 -10.05
N GLY A 171 -13.95 -0.86 -8.92
CA GLY A 171 -14.35 -2.09 -8.24
C GLY A 171 -15.80 -2.47 -8.58
N ALA A 172 -16.78 -1.89 -7.88
CA ALA A 172 -18.21 -2.21 -8.06
C ALA A 172 -18.69 -1.91 -9.48
N GLY A 173 -18.34 -0.74 -10.02
CA GLY A 173 -18.73 -0.33 -11.37
C GLY A 173 -18.17 -1.27 -12.43
N ALA A 174 -16.90 -1.68 -12.30
CA ALA A 174 -16.28 -2.62 -13.23
C ALA A 174 -16.95 -4.00 -13.17
N LEU A 175 -17.25 -4.54 -11.99
CA LEU A 175 -17.95 -5.82 -11.83
C LEU A 175 -19.39 -5.75 -12.36
N TYR A 176 -20.10 -4.67 -12.07
CA TYR A 176 -21.47 -4.45 -12.59
C TYR A 176 -21.49 -4.41 -14.12
N MET A 177 -20.53 -3.73 -14.73
CA MET A 177 -20.36 -3.74 -16.18
C MET A 177 -19.96 -5.12 -16.71
N ALA A 178 -19.04 -5.82 -16.04
CA ALA A 178 -18.58 -7.15 -16.44
C ALA A 178 -19.67 -8.24 -16.36
N ALA A 179 -20.73 -8.01 -15.58
CA ALA A 179 -21.92 -8.86 -15.60
C ALA A 179 -22.77 -8.68 -16.88
N ARG A 180 -22.54 -7.61 -17.66
CA ARG A 180 -23.38 -7.20 -18.81
C ARG A 180 -22.60 -7.05 -20.10
N MET A 181 -21.29 -6.93 -20.05
CA MET A 181 -20.40 -6.80 -21.21
C MET A 181 -19.07 -7.52 -20.96
N SER A 182 -18.29 -7.72 -22.02
CA SER A 182 -17.00 -8.39 -21.92
C SER A 182 -15.96 -7.58 -21.11
N TRP A 183 -15.01 -8.25 -20.46
CA TRP A 183 -13.93 -7.61 -19.72
C TRP A 183 -13.12 -6.61 -20.56
N PRO A 184 -12.74 -6.90 -21.82
CA PRO A 184 -12.10 -5.91 -22.67
C PRO A 184 -12.91 -4.63 -22.81
N SER A 185 -14.24 -4.73 -22.98
CA SER A 185 -15.12 -3.55 -23.06
C SER A 185 -15.15 -2.75 -21.76
N VAL A 186 -15.14 -3.41 -20.59
CA VAL A 186 -15.05 -2.75 -19.29
C VAL A 186 -13.75 -1.97 -19.17
N TYR A 187 -12.60 -2.59 -19.50
CA TYR A 187 -11.30 -1.94 -19.42
C TYR A 187 -11.15 -0.80 -20.45
N LEU A 188 -11.81 -0.90 -21.59
CA LEU A 188 -11.89 0.20 -22.57
C LEU A 188 -12.63 1.42 -22.00
N VAL A 189 -13.77 1.20 -21.34
CA VAL A 189 -14.51 2.28 -20.62
C VAL A 189 -13.61 2.94 -19.57
N MET A 190 -12.84 2.14 -18.83
CA MET A 190 -11.92 2.67 -17.81
C MET A 190 -10.75 3.46 -18.45
N ALA A 191 -10.27 3.03 -19.61
CA ALA A 191 -9.27 3.77 -20.40
C ALA A 191 -9.82 5.13 -20.86
N VAL A 192 -11.07 5.19 -21.31
CA VAL A 192 -11.77 6.44 -21.68
C VAL A 192 -11.90 7.35 -20.46
N LEU A 193 -12.32 6.83 -19.31
CA LEU A 193 -12.39 7.60 -18.07
C LEU A 193 -11.02 8.18 -17.68
N MET A 194 -9.94 7.40 -17.83
CA MET A 194 -8.58 7.90 -17.61
C MET A 194 -8.21 9.00 -18.63
N GLY A 195 -8.65 8.88 -19.89
CA GLY A 195 -8.50 9.93 -20.90
C GLY A 195 -9.21 11.24 -20.51
N VAL A 196 -10.40 11.15 -19.93
CA VAL A 196 -11.11 12.32 -19.37
C VAL A 196 -10.29 12.94 -18.22
N MET A 197 -9.70 12.13 -17.33
CA MET A 197 -8.85 12.64 -16.26
C MET A 197 -7.59 13.33 -16.81
N LEU A 198 -6.98 12.80 -17.87
CA LEU A 198 -5.87 13.45 -18.56
C LEU A 198 -6.28 14.81 -19.14
N ALA A 199 -7.44 14.90 -19.78
CA ALA A 199 -7.98 16.17 -20.29
C ALA A 199 -8.21 17.19 -19.17
N ILE A 200 -8.74 16.77 -18.02
CA ILE A 200 -8.90 17.63 -16.83
C ILE A 200 -7.53 18.06 -16.31
N THR A 201 -6.52 17.19 -16.32
CA THR A 201 -5.15 17.52 -15.89
C THR A 201 -4.55 18.67 -16.70
N LEU A 202 -4.85 18.76 -18.00
CA LEU A 202 -4.41 19.89 -18.82
C LEU A 202 -4.91 21.24 -18.29
N THR A 203 -6.11 21.26 -17.72
CA THR A 203 -6.74 22.49 -17.18
C THR A 203 -6.36 22.78 -15.73
N ALA A 204 -5.70 21.87 -15.02
CA ALA A 204 -5.32 22.04 -13.62
C ALA A 204 -4.36 23.23 -13.42
N PRO A 205 -4.43 23.94 -12.28
CA PRO A 205 -3.49 25.02 -12.00
C PRO A 205 -2.06 24.46 -11.86
N ASP A 206 -1.09 25.26 -12.29
CA ASP A 206 0.32 24.95 -12.08
C ASP A 206 0.75 25.31 -10.66
N THR A 207 1.74 24.59 -10.15
CA THR A 207 2.40 24.95 -8.91
C THR A 207 3.45 26.01 -9.20
N GLU A 208 3.43 27.12 -8.44
CA GLU A 208 4.53 28.07 -8.49
C GLU A 208 5.83 27.31 -8.20
N ARG A 209 6.84 27.57 -9.04
CA ARG A 209 8.17 26.99 -8.77
C ARG A 209 8.63 27.56 -7.44
N PRO A 210 8.75 26.75 -6.36
CA PRO A 210 9.45 27.26 -5.19
C PRO A 210 10.82 27.74 -5.70
N PRO A 211 11.27 28.93 -5.29
CA PRO A 211 12.61 29.35 -5.61
C PRO A 211 13.51 28.17 -5.28
N ARG A 212 14.38 27.80 -6.22
CA ARG A 212 15.36 26.72 -6.07
C ARG A 212 16.14 27.00 -4.79
N ALA A 213 15.52 26.75 -3.64
CA ALA A 213 16.24 26.57 -2.41
C ALA A 213 17.07 25.35 -2.71
N VAL A 214 18.28 25.57 -3.18
CA VAL A 214 19.39 24.70 -2.95
C VAL A 214 19.43 24.63 -1.43
N VAL A 215 18.62 23.71 -0.86
CA VAL A 215 18.92 23.18 0.44
C VAL A 215 20.20 22.40 0.16
N GLU A 216 21.31 23.13 0.14
CA GLU A 216 22.61 22.55 0.37
C GLU A 216 22.42 21.79 1.68
N VAL A 217 22.21 20.47 1.56
CA VAL A 217 22.40 19.59 2.69
C VAL A 217 23.90 19.58 2.88
N LEU A 218 24.40 20.71 3.41
CA LEU A 218 25.74 20.81 3.99
C LEU A 218 25.77 19.68 5.00
N ALA A 219 26.72 18.78 4.84
CA ALA A 219 26.90 17.71 5.79
C ALA A 219 27.19 18.36 7.15
N GLU A 220 26.21 18.24 8.06
CA GLU A 220 26.32 18.81 9.40
C GLU A 220 27.58 18.22 10.09
N PRO A 221 28.30 19.00 10.89
CA PRO A 221 29.33 18.46 11.75
C PRO A 221 28.80 17.28 12.57
N GLY A 222 29.50 16.16 12.59
CA GLY A 222 29.02 14.92 13.24
C GLY A 222 28.40 13.89 12.29
N GLU A 223 28.21 14.19 11.01
CA GLU A 223 27.84 13.20 9.99
C GLU A 223 29.06 12.38 9.53
N VAL A 224 28.80 11.13 9.10
CA VAL A 224 29.87 10.26 8.59
C VAL A 224 30.47 10.77 7.28
N ASN A 225 31.72 10.43 7.04
CA ASN A 225 32.49 10.86 5.86
C ASN A 225 31.77 10.51 4.54
N PRO A 226 31.95 11.31 3.46
CA PRO A 226 31.35 11.06 2.16
C PRO A 226 31.61 9.66 1.58
N LYS A 227 32.80 9.08 1.87
CA LYS A 227 33.13 7.70 1.44
C LYS A 227 32.24 6.67 2.11
N VAL A 228 32.00 6.80 3.43
CA VAL A 228 31.10 5.90 4.18
C VAL A 228 29.66 6.04 3.69
N ARG A 229 29.18 7.27 3.45
CA ARG A 229 27.85 7.53 2.87
C ARG A 229 27.68 6.88 1.50
N MET A 230 28.68 7.02 0.63
CA MET A 230 28.65 6.39 -0.69
C MET A 230 28.65 4.86 -0.58
N ALA A 231 29.51 4.28 0.26
CA ALA A 231 29.55 2.84 0.49
C ALA A 231 28.22 2.31 1.03
N ALA A 232 27.61 2.99 2.01
CA ALA A 232 26.30 2.65 2.55
C ALA A 232 25.22 2.70 1.47
N LEU A 233 25.18 3.75 0.66
CA LEU A 233 24.23 3.90 -0.44
C LEU A 233 24.41 2.79 -1.49
N MET A 234 25.65 2.44 -1.84
CA MET A 234 25.93 1.37 -2.80
C MET A 234 25.51 0.00 -2.27
N ILE A 235 25.81 -0.31 -0.99
CA ILE A 235 25.44 -1.61 -0.40
C ILE A 235 23.92 -1.75 -0.30
N VAL A 236 23.24 -0.73 0.22
CA VAL A 236 21.77 -0.74 0.35
C VAL A 236 21.10 -0.77 -1.03
N GLY A 237 21.59 0.05 -1.96
CA GLY A 237 21.10 0.10 -3.34
C GLY A 237 21.29 -1.23 -4.10
N ALA A 238 22.47 -1.85 -3.95
CA ALA A 238 22.75 -3.16 -4.55
C ALA A 238 21.87 -4.27 -3.97
N ALA A 239 21.63 -4.26 -2.64
CA ALA A 239 20.78 -5.23 -1.98
C ALA A 239 19.32 -5.11 -2.45
N TRP A 240 18.76 -3.90 -2.55
CA TRP A 240 17.41 -3.67 -3.08
C TRP A 240 17.32 -4.00 -4.58
N ALA A 241 18.31 -3.60 -5.39
CA ALA A 241 18.35 -3.92 -6.81
C ALA A 241 18.38 -5.44 -7.05
N TRP A 242 19.20 -6.16 -6.29
CA TRP A 242 19.24 -7.62 -6.36
C TRP A 242 17.87 -8.25 -6.04
N ALA A 243 17.21 -7.81 -4.97
CA ALA A 243 15.90 -8.33 -4.58
C ALA A 243 14.84 -8.08 -5.67
N ILE A 244 14.79 -6.86 -6.23
CA ILE A 244 13.86 -6.50 -7.29
C ILE A 244 14.14 -7.30 -8.56
N ILE A 245 15.39 -7.40 -8.98
CA ILE A 245 15.79 -8.17 -10.17
C ILE A 245 15.41 -9.65 -9.99
N THR A 246 15.65 -10.23 -8.81
CA THR A 246 15.31 -11.62 -8.50
C THR A 246 13.80 -11.85 -8.61
N ILE A 247 12.96 -10.96 -8.04
CA ILE A 247 11.50 -11.02 -8.14
C ILE A 247 11.04 -10.89 -9.60
N VAL A 248 11.55 -9.89 -10.32
CA VAL A 248 11.17 -9.64 -11.72
C VAL A 248 11.57 -10.80 -12.64
N MET A 249 12.79 -11.35 -12.47
CA MET A 249 13.23 -12.51 -13.24
C MET A 249 12.38 -13.75 -12.99
N PHE A 250 11.97 -13.98 -11.74
CA PHE A 250 11.02 -15.05 -11.42
C PHE A 250 9.65 -14.81 -12.06
N MET A 251 9.12 -13.59 -11.98
CA MET A 251 7.84 -13.22 -12.62
C MET A 251 7.90 -13.44 -14.14
N ILE A 252 8.97 -13.01 -14.78
CA ILE A 252 9.19 -13.27 -16.21
C ILE A 252 9.22 -14.78 -16.47
N GLY A 253 9.99 -15.52 -15.68
CA GLY A 253 10.07 -16.98 -15.78
C GLY A 253 8.71 -17.64 -15.57
N MET A 254 7.90 -17.20 -14.62
CA MET A 254 6.57 -17.75 -14.33
C MET A 254 5.56 -17.48 -15.45
N LEU A 255 5.62 -16.29 -16.04
CA LEU A 255 4.65 -15.80 -17.03
C LEU A 255 5.08 -16.09 -18.50
N ALA A 256 6.30 -16.58 -18.73
CA ALA A 256 6.80 -16.90 -20.07
C ALA A 256 5.95 -17.96 -20.74
N GLU A 257 5.71 -17.81 -22.04
CA GLU A 257 5.07 -18.82 -22.88
C GLU A 257 5.93 -20.10 -22.92
N ARG A 258 5.30 -21.28 -22.80
CA ARG A 258 5.98 -22.58 -22.73
C ARG A 258 5.39 -23.56 -23.71
N PRO A 259 6.20 -24.52 -24.17
CA PRO A 259 5.70 -25.65 -24.92
C PRO A 259 4.68 -26.46 -24.09
N PRO A 260 3.71 -27.12 -24.73
CA PRO A 260 2.77 -28.00 -24.06
C PRO A 260 3.48 -29.06 -23.20
N GLY A 261 3.04 -29.23 -21.95
CA GLY A 261 3.60 -30.19 -21.00
C GLY A 261 4.72 -29.69 -20.10
N VAL A 262 5.28 -28.50 -20.33
CA VAL A 262 6.29 -27.88 -19.44
C VAL A 262 5.59 -27.10 -18.34
N LYS A 263 5.78 -27.54 -17.08
CA LYS A 263 5.22 -26.87 -15.90
C LYS A 263 5.93 -25.53 -15.61
N PRO A 264 5.19 -24.52 -15.12
CA PRO A 264 5.80 -23.28 -14.63
C PRO A 264 6.71 -23.55 -13.43
N PRO A 265 7.68 -22.64 -13.12
CA PRO A 265 8.46 -22.73 -11.90
C PRO A 265 7.55 -22.72 -10.66
N SER A 266 7.90 -23.52 -9.63
CA SER A 266 7.14 -23.53 -8.39
C SER A 266 7.37 -22.23 -7.60
N VAL A 267 6.29 -21.58 -7.21
CA VAL A 267 6.33 -20.39 -6.35
C VAL A 267 6.79 -20.78 -4.95
N GLY A 268 6.35 -21.96 -4.46
CA GLY A 268 6.76 -22.49 -3.17
C GLY A 268 8.28 -22.69 -3.07
N ASP A 269 8.89 -23.29 -4.10
CA ASP A 269 10.34 -23.48 -4.14
C ASP A 269 11.08 -22.14 -4.22
N PHE A 270 10.59 -21.21 -5.06
CA PHE A 270 11.17 -19.87 -5.14
C PHE A 270 11.16 -19.17 -3.78
N LEU A 271 10.03 -19.14 -3.09
CA LEU A 271 9.90 -18.47 -1.80
C LEU A 271 10.68 -19.18 -0.69
N LYS A 272 10.79 -20.52 -0.74
CA LYS A 272 11.60 -21.28 0.21
C LYS A 272 13.08 -20.92 0.13
N PHE A 273 13.63 -20.74 -1.09
CA PHE A 273 15.05 -20.44 -1.29
C PHE A 273 15.34 -18.94 -1.28
N TYR A 274 14.56 -18.15 -2.02
CA TYR A 274 14.82 -16.72 -2.21
C TYR A 274 14.05 -15.81 -1.25
N GLY A 275 12.90 -16.24 -0.72
CA GLY A 275 12.08 -15.43 0.18
C GLY A 275 12.85 -14.88 1.39
N PRO A 276 13.53 -15.74 2.19
CA PRO A 276 14.33 -15.26 3.32
C PRO A 276 15.47 -14.32 2.90
N VAL A 277 16.10 -14.58 1.74
CA VAL A 277 17.20 -13.75 1.22
C VAL A 277 16.68 -12.41 0.72
N ILE A 278 15.49 -12.36 0.09
CA ILE A 278 14.83 -11.11 -0.31
C ILE A 278 14.52 -10.25 0.92
N VAL A 279 13.94 -10.84 1.97
CA VAL A 279 13.67 -10.13 3.23
C VAL A 279 14.98 -9.67 3.88
N PHE A 280 16.01 -10.51 3.89
CA PHE A 280 17.33 -10.13 4.40
C PHE A 280 17.92 -8.94 3.63
N ALA A 281 17.91 -8.99 2.30
CA ALA A 281 18.43 -7.93 1.44
C ALA A 281 17.64 -6.61 1.55
N THR A 282 16.31 -6.70 1.68
CA THR A 282 15.45 -5.51 1.69
C THR A 282 15.27 -4.89 3.07
N VAL A 283 15.45 -5.65 4.15
CA VAL A 283 15.18 -5.21 5.52
C VAL A 283 16.45 -5.27 6.38
N VAL A 284 17.09 -6.45 6.49
CA VAL A 284 18.19 -6.68 7.44
C VAL A 284 19.45 -5.91 7.01
N VAL A 285 19.81 -5.96 5.73
CA VAL A 285 20.99 -5.24 5.21
C VAL A 285 20.86 -3.73 5.43
N PRO A 286 19.78 -3.04 5.01
CA PRO A 286 19.64 -1.60 5.25
C PRO A 286 19.66 -1.22 6.73
N LEU A 287 19.00 -1.99 7.59
CA LEU A 287 19.02 -1.75 9.04
C LEU A 287 20.40 -2.02 9.66
N GLY A 288 21.11 -3.05 9.21
CA GLY A 288 22.47 -3.36 9.64
C GLY A 288 23.46 -2.26 9.28
N ILE A 289 23.36 -1.74 8.05
CA ILE A 289 24.16 -0.58 7.60
C ILE A 289 23.84 0.66 8.43
N ALA A 290 22.55 0.93 8.68
CA ALA A 290 22.13 2.06 9.51
C ALA A 290 22.63 1.94 10.96
N ALA A 291 22.56 0.75 11.56
CA ALA A 291 23.08 0.47 12.90
C ALA A 291 24.63 0.61 12.92
N GLY A 292 25.32 0.13 11.89
CA GLY A 292 26.77 0.29 11.73
C GLY A 292 27.20 1.76 11.64
N ILE A 293 26.45 2.58 10.91
CA ILE A 293 26.68 4.03 10.84
C ILE A 293 26.51 4.67 12.22
N ASN A 294 25.46 4.30 12.96
CA ASN A 294 25.24 4.80 14.32
C ASN A 294 26.37 4.39 15.27
N TRP A 295 26.88 3.17 15.14
CA TRP A 295 28.01 2.70 15.90
C TRP A 295 29.29 3.49 15.59
N LEU A 296 29.55 3.83 14.30
CA LEU A 296 30.67 4.70 13.91
C LEU A 296 30.52 6.10 14.50
N LYS A 297 29.33 6.71 14.42
CA LYS A 297 29.03 8.02 15.00
C LYS A 297 29.26 8.03 16.52
N ALA A 298 28.75 7.04 17.23
CA ALA A 298 28.89 6.93 18.67
C ALA A 298 30.35 6.82 19.14
N ARG A 299 31.26 6.29 18.30
CA ARG A 299 32.66 6.17 18.57
C ARG A 299 33.53 7.32 18.01
N GLY A 300 32.90 8.33 17.38
CA GLY A 300 33.59 9.43 16.71
C GLY A 300 34.49 9.00 15.55
N ARG A 301 34.28 7.77 15.01
CA ARG A 301 35.06 7.22 13.89
C ARG A 301 34.43 7.61 12.57
N GLU A 302 35.28 7.93 11.58
CA GLU A 302 34.82 8.28 10.23
C GLU A 302 33.77 9.43 10.19
N VAL A 303 33.85 10.33 11.19
CA VAL A 303 32.93 11.49 11.33
C VAL A 303 33.60 12.73 10.74
N GLN A 304 32.82 13.49 10.00
CA GLN A 304 33.26 14.74 9.39
C GLN A 304 33.36 15.85 10.44
N LYS A 305 34.58 16.40 10.62
CA LYS A 305 34.86 17.47 11.60
C LYS A 305 34.54 18.87 11.09
N ALA A 306 34.55 19.06 9.77
CA ALA A 306 34.28 20.33 9.12
C ALA A 306 33.49 20.11 7.82
N VAL A 307 32.78 21.14 7.36
CA VAL A 307 32.08 21.14 6.07
C VAL A 307 33.09 21.28 4.96
N ASP A 308 33.14 20.33 4.02
CA ASP A 308 33.99 20.41 2.82
C ASP A 308 33.26 21.24 1.74
N PRO A 309 33.79 22.45 1.39
CA PRO A 309 33.11 23.34 0.43
C PRO A 309 33.30 22.92 -1.02
N THR A 310 33.98 21.80 -1.32
CA THR A 310 34.23 21.38 -2.70
C THR A 310 32.98 20.86 -3.38
N HIS A 311 32.43 21.68 -4.24
CA HIS A 311 31.20 21.44 -5.03
C HIS A 311 31.50 20.50 -6.20
N ASN A 312 31.17 19.22 -6.05
CA ASN A 312 31.13 18.28 -7.17
C ASN A 312 29.68 17.76 -7.34
N ARG A 313 29.08 17.96 -8.53
CA ARG A 313 27.67 17.54 -8.84
C ARG A 313 27.39 16.08 -8.49
N GLY A 314 28.31 15.16 -8.70
CA GLY A 314 28.15 13.74 -8.36
C GLY A 314 28.10 13.50 -6.83
N ARG A 315 28.87 14.23 -6.04
CA ARG A 315 28.83 14.16 -4.57
C ARG A 315 27.52 14.71 -4.02
N THR A 316 26.99 15.77 -4.63
CA THR A 316 25.71 16.36 -4.25
C THR A 316 24.56 15.37 -4.49
N ALA A 317 24.50 14.71 -5.65
CA ALA A 317 23.47 13.70 -5.95
C ALA A 317 23.54 12.51 -4.98
N ALA A 318 24.73 11.98 -4.68
CA ALA A 318 24.90 10.89 -3.72
C ALA A 318 24.51 11.28 -2.29
N ASN A 319 24.85 12.49 -1.83
CA ASN A 319 24.41 12.99 -0.52
C ASN A 319 22.91 13.11 -0.43
N HIS A 320 22.25 13.53 -1.50
CA HIS A 320 20.80 13.60 -1.53
C HIS A 320 20.13 12.22 -1.52
N LEU A 321 20.66 11.25 -2.28
CA LEU A 321 20.15 9.88 -2.25
C LEU A 321 20.38 9.22 -0.88
N TYR A 322 21.54 9.44 -0.28
CA TYR A 322 21.80 9.02 1.09
C TYR A 322 20.80 9.63 2.08
N GLY A 323 20.57 10.94 1.99
CA GLY A 323 19.59 11.65 2.83
C GLY A 323 18.15 11.16 2.64
N ALA A 324 17.79 10.74 1.42
CA ALA A 324 16.46 10.24 1.12
C ALA A 324 16.27 8.75 1.48
N LEU A 325 17.29 7.92 1.37
CA LEU A 325 17.14 6.46 1.45
C LEU A 325 17.79 5.86 2.72
N VAL A 326 18.95 6.37 3.16
CA VAL A 326 19.72 5.78 4.26
C VAL A 326 19.57 6.56 5.56
N ALA A 327 19.64 7.89 5.51
CA ALA A 327 19.56 8.72 6.71
C ALA A 327 18.29 8.52 7.55
N PRO A 328 17.09 8.30 6.96
CA PRO A 328 15.88 7.96 7.72
C PRO A 328 16.00 6.67 8.51
N LEU A 329 16.69 5.65 7.97
CA LEU A 329 16.95 4.39 8.66
C LEU A 329 17.97 4.55 9.79
N VAL A 330 19.00 5.40 9.57
CA VAL A 330 19.99 5.73 10.60
C VAL A 330 19.31 6.40 11.79
N ASP A 331 18.43 7.37 11.55
CA ASP A 331 17.64 8.02 12.61
C ASP A 331 16.73 7.02 13.35
N LEU A 332 16.02 6.17 12.60
CA LEU A 332 15.14 5.14 13.16
C LEU A 332 15.89 4.17 14.08
N THR A 333 17.04 3.65 13.61
CA THR A 333 17.86 2.71 14.41
C THR A 333 18.53 3.39 15.60
N ALA A 334 18.87 4.68 15.51
CA ALA A 334 19.41 5.44 16.63
C ALA A 334 18.38 5.58 17.78
N ARG A 335 17.14 5.88 17.42
CA ARG A 335 16.06 6.09 18.41
C ARG A 335 15.53 4.79 19.02
N LEU A 336 15.29 3.78 18.20
CA LEU A 336 14.70 2.52 18.65
C LEU A 336 15.70 1.52 19.19
N ARG A 337 17.00 1.68 18.88
CA ARG A 337 18.08 0.74 19.24
C ARG A 337 17.70 -0.69 18.82
N TRP A 338 17.82 -1.68 19.71
CA TRP A 338 17.42 -3.07 19.44
C TRP A 338 15.89 -3.23 19.21
N GLY A 339 15.07 -2.33 19.76
CA GLY A 339 13.60 -2.34 19.56
C GLY A 339 13.20 -2.16 18.09
N VAL A 340 14.12 -1.71 17.22
CA VAL A 340 13.86 -1.65 15.77
C VAL A 340 13.48 -3.01 15.19
N LEU A 341 14.03 -4.11 15.71
CA LEU A 341 13.72 -5.47 15.25
C LEU A 341 12.27 -5.86 15.58
N ILE A 342 11.80 -5.50 16.78
CA ILE A 342 10.41 -5.75 17.19
C ILE A 342 9.45 -4.93 16.33
N VAL A 343 9.74 -3.65 16.15
CA VAL A 343 8.91 -2.74 15.34
C VAL A 343 8.85 -3.21 13.89
N ILE A 344 9.97 -3.61 13.29
CA ILE A 344 9.99 -4.14 11.92
C ILE A 344 9.24 -5.49 11.85
N GLY A 345 9.44 -6.38 12.82
CA GLY A 345 8.67 -7.63 12.92
C GLY A 345 7.16 -7.36 12.96
N LEU A 346 6.73 -6.39 13.76
CA LEU A 346 5.34 -5.97 13.81
C LEU A 346 4.85 -5.44 12.45
N ILE A 347 5.59 -4.55 11.81
CA ILE A 347 5.23 -3.97 10.51
C ILE A 347 5.12 -5.03 9.42
N LEU A 348 6.04 -5.98 9.39
CA LEU A 348 6.04 -7.06 8.39
C LEU A 348 4.88 -8.04 8.59
N THR A 349 4.42 -8.26 9.82
CA THR A 349 3.41 -9.29 10.14
C THR A 349 1.99 -8.74 10.28
N TYR A 350 1.83 -7.45 10.62
CA TYR A 350 0.54 -6.87 11.00
C TYR A 350 -0.56 -7.02 9.94
N ALA A 351 -0.20 -6.89 8.69
CA ALA A 351 -1.16 -6.93 7.58
C ALA A 351 -1.23 -8.29 6.86
N LEU A 352 -0.51 -9.32 7.34
CA LEU A 352 -0.44 -10.62 6.66
C LEU A 352 -1.81 -11.27 6.52
N CYS A 353 -2.62 -11.28 7.59
CA CYS A 353 -3.92 -11.94 7.64
C CYS A 353 -4.87 -11.53 6.53
N TYR A 354 -4.82 -10.28 6.08
CA TYR A 354 -5.73 -9.78 5.05
C TYR A 354 -5.05 -9.51 3.70
N ASN A 355 -3.72 -9.38 3.66
CA ASN A 355 -3.00 -9.13 2.40
C ASN A 355 -2.72 -10.40 1.60
N ILE A 356 -2.45 -11.54 2.26
CA ILE A 356 -2.03 -12.78 1.57
C ILE A 356 -3.12 -13.29 0.64
N TRP A 357 -4.37 -13.36 1.08
CA TRP A 357 -5.46 -13.92 0.28
C TRP A 357 -6.27 -12.88 -0.52
N ALA A 358 -6.02 -11.59 -0.31
CA ALA A 358 -6.79 -10.51 -0.94
C ALA A 358 -6.89 -10.62 -2.47
N SER A 359 -5.87 -11.17 -3.14
CA SER A 359 -5.88 -11.39 -4.59
C SER A 359 -6.77 -12.54 -5.03
N PHE A 360 -7.17 -13.41 -4.11
CA PHE A 360 -8.04 -14.57 -4.37
C PHE A 360 -9.49 -14.32 -3.96
N ALA A 361 -9.82 -13.14 -3.45
CA ALA A 361 -11.17 -12.80 -3.01
C ALA A 361 -12.20 -12.97 -4.14
N TYR A 362 -11.90 -12.48 -5.36
CA TYR A 362 -12.81 -12.64 -6.48
C TYR A 362 -12.90 -14.08 -7.00
N PRO A 363 -11.80 -14.80 -7.26
CA PRO A 363 -11.87 -16.23 -7.54
C PRO A 363 -12.62 -17.03 -6.46
N PHE A 364 -12.45 -16.67 -5.19
CA PHE A 364 -13.20 -17.29 -4.09
C PHE A 364 -14.70 -17.02 -4.21
N TYR A 365 -15.11 -15.75 -4.36
CA TYR A 365 -16.54 -15.41 -4.42
C TYR A 365 -17.22 -15.90 -5.70
N LEU A 366 -16.58 -15.69 -6.87
CA LEU A 366 -17.19 -15.91 -8.17
C LEU A 366 -17.07 -17.39 -8.61
N ASP A 367 -15.86 -17.97 -8.51
CA ASP A 367 -15.58 -19.29 -9.05
C ASP A 367 -15.83 -20.41 -8.05
N PHE A 368 -15.44 -20.22 -6.77
CA PHE A 368 -15.59 -21.26 -5.74
C PHE A 368 -16.96 -21.21 -5.07
N MET A 369 -17.39 -20.03 -4.63
CA MET A 369 -18.67 -19.85 -3.95
C MET A 369 -19.83 -19.63 -4.91
N HIS A 370 -19.57 -19.38 -6.21
CA HIS A 370 -20.56 -19.14 -7.27
C HIS A 370 -21.50 -17.96 -7.03
N TYR A 371 -21.07 -16.91 -6.34
CA TYR A 371 -21.82 -15.65 -6.28
C TYR A 371 -21.78 -14.93 -7.63
N SER A 372 -22.85 -14.22 -7.96
CA SER A 372 -22.89 -13.38 -9.16
C SER A 372 -22.00 -12.15 -9.02
N LYS A 373 -21.61 -11.56 -10.15
CA LYS A 373 -20.81 -10.32 -10.16
C LYS A 373 -21.54 -9.16 -9.49
N ASP A 374 -22.87 -9.10 -9.61
CA ASP A 374 -23.71 -8.07 -8.99
C ASP A 374 -23.75 -8.23 -7.46
N GLU A 375 -23.90 -9.46 -6.94
CA GLU A 375 -23.85 -9.76 -5.51
C GLU A 375 -22.49 -9.38 -4.93
N VAL A 376 -21.41 -9.77 -5.60
CA VAL A 376 -20.04 -9.43 -5.15
C VAL A 376 -19.77 -7.93 -5.25
N ALA A 377 -20.25 -7.26 -6.30
CA ALA A 377 -20.13 -5.81 -6.44
C ALA A 377 -20.83 -5.08 -5.29
N PHE A 378 -22.04 -5.47 -4.96
CA PHE A 378 -22.78 -4.90 -3.83
C PHE A 378 -22.09 -5.19 -2.50
N ALA A 379 -21.84 -6.47 -2.19
CA ALA A 379 -21.33 -6.91 -0.91
C ALA A 379 -19.92 -6.36 -0.63
N SER A 380 -18.99 -6.48 -1.58
CA SER A 380 -17.59 -6.12 -1.33
C SER A 380 -17.25 -4.66 -1.60
N LYS A 381 -17.93 -4.00 -2.56
CA LYS A 381 -17.54 -2.65 -3.02
C LYS A 381 -18.50 -1.54 -2.61
N ILE A 382 -19.70 -1.83 -2.22
CA ILE A 382 -20.64 -0.84 -1.67
C ILE A 382 -20.75 -1.07 -0.16
N PHE A 383 -21.30 -2.20 0.24
CA PHE A 383 -21.52 -2.52 1.65
C PHE A 383 -20.18 -2.63 2.41
N GLY A 384 -19.17 -3.34 1.86
CA GLY A 384 -17.86 -3.49 2.47
C GLY A 384 -17.14 -2.17 2.70
N ILE A 385 -17.22 -1.21 1.76
CA ILE A 385 -16.60 0.11 1.94
C ILE A 385 -17.25 0.88 3.09
N ILE A 386 -18.58 0.81 3.22
CA ILE A 386 -19.32 1.43 4.33
C ILE A 386 -18.87 0.81 5.67
N MET A 387 -18.77 -0.52 5.72
CA MET A 387 -18.31 -1.24 6.91
C MET A 387 -16.83 -0.90 7.26
N SER A 388 -15.98 -0.72 6.24
CA SER A 388 -14.60 -0.30 6.44
C SER A 388 -14.51 1.12 7.05
N ILE A 389 -15.36 2.06 6.62
CA ILE A 389 -15.44 3.41 7.21
C ILE A 389 -15.87 3.33 8.68
N ILE A 390 -16.84 2.48 9.00
CA ILE A 390 -17.27 2.21 10.38
C ILE A 390 -16.10 1.65 11.19
N GLY A 391 -15.37 0.67 10.64
CA GLY A 391 -14.17 0.09 11.26
C GLY A 391 -13.08 1.12 11.56
N VAL A 392 -12.77 1.99 10.60
CA VAL A 392 -11.83 3.12 10.80
C VAL A 392 -12.28 4.03 11.93
N SER A 393 -13.58 4.36 11.97
CA SER A 393 -14.16 5.23 13.01
C SER A 393 -14.07 4.60 14.40
N ILE A 394 -14.38 3.30 14.52
CA ILE A 394 -14.23 2.51 15.75
C ILE A 394 -12.75 2.50 16.16
N GLY A 395 -11.82 2.25 15.26
CA GLY A 395 -10.38 2.26 15.52
C GLY A 395 -9.89 3.59 16.07
N GLY A 396 -10.30 4.70 15.45
CA GLY A 396 -10.00 6.05 15.94
C GLY A 396 -10.56 6.32 17.33
N TYR A 397 -11.81 5.92 17.61
CA TYR A 397 -12.44 6.04 18.91
C TYR A 397 -11.72 5.21 19.99
N LEU A 398 -11.41 3.95 19.71
CA LEU A 398 -10.68 3.09 20.65
C LEU A 398 -9.29 3.65 20.95
N PHE A 399 -8.60 4.18 19.93
CA PHE A 399 -7.28 4.79 20.13
C PHE A 399 -7.32 5.93 21.14
N LEU A 400 -8.37 6.76 21.12
CA LEU A 400 -8.56 7.85 22.06
C LEU A 400 -8.98 7.37 23.46
N ARG A 401 -9.73 6.25 23.56
CA ARG A 401 -10.31 5.77 24.82
C ARG A 401 -9.41 4.82 25.59
N ILE A 402 -8.81 3.85 24.92
CA ILE A 402 -8.00 2.80 25.56
C ILE A 402 -6.51 2.89 25.20
N GLY A 403 -6.14 3.86 24.37
CA GLY A 403 -4.76 4.14 24.00
C GLY A 403 -4.22 3.27 22.85
N ARG A 404 -2.95 3.52 22.51
CA ARG A 404 -2.30 2.99 21.31
C ARG A 404 -2.19 1.47 21.29
N PHE A 405 -1.58 0.87 22.32
CA PHE A 405 -1.24 -0.56 22.31
C PHE A 405 -2.45 -1.49 22.37
N PRO A 406 -3.46 -1.27 23.24
CA PRO A 406 -4.67 -2.08 23.22
C PRO A 406 -5.41 -2.01 21.88
N THR A 407 -5.48 -0.83 21.25
CA THR A 407 -6.14 -0.67 19.95
C THR A 407 -5.38 -1.42 18.83
N VAL A 408 -4.05 -1.34 18.81
CA VAL A 408 -3.22 -2.09 17.85
C VAL A 408 -3.35 -3.60 18.08
N LEU A 409 -3.46 -4.06 19.33
CA LEU A 409 -3.66 -5.47 19.66
C LEU A 409 -5.02 -5.98 19.15
N ILE A 410 -6.09 -5.22 19.36
CA ILE A 410 -7.42 -5.55 18.82
C ILE A 410 -7.35 -5.58 17.29
N GLY A 411 -6.69 -4.58 16.67
CA GLY A 411 -6.50 -4.54 15.21
C GLY A 411 -5.66 -5.69 14.65
N ALA A 412 -4.74 -6.27 15.42
CA ALA A 412 -4.01 -7.48 15.04
C ALA A 412 -4.85 -8.75 15.21
N ALA A 413 -5.70 -8.81 16.24
CA ALA A 413 -6.49 -10.00 16.56
C ALA A 413 -7.73 -10.16 15.65
N MET A 414 -8.45 -9.08 15.34
CA MET A 414 -9.69 -9.16 14.56
C MET A 414 -9.53 -9.82 13.18
N PRO A 415 -8.49 -9.52 12.36
CA PRO A 415 -8.32 -10.18 11.06
C PRO A 415 -8.11 -11.70 11.17
N ILE A 416 -7.58 -12.20 12.29
CA ILE A 416 -7.43 -13.64 12.56
C ILE A 416 -8.81 -14.30 12.58
N PHE A 417 -9.75 -13.73 13.35
CA PHE A 417 -11.14 -14.23 13.39
C PHE A 417 -11.84 -14.09 12.05
N GLY A 418 -11.56 -13.03 11.29
CA GLY A 418 -12.07 -12.86 9.93
C GLY A 418 -11.69 -14.01 9.01
N ASN A 419 -10.43 -14.49 9.09
CA ASN A 419 -9.99 -15.66 8.33
C ASN A 419 -10.71 -16.94 8.74
N PHE A 420 -11.04 -17.13 10.03
CA PHE A 420 -11.87 -18.26 10.46
C PHE A 420 -13.30 -18.17 9.92
N LEU A 421 -13.88 -16.97 9.82
CA LEU A 421 -15.19 -16.82 9.16
C LEU A 421 -15.14 -17.17 7.67
N TYR A 422 -14.07 -16.80 6.97
CA TYR A 422 -13.88 -17.20 5.57
C TYR A 422 -13.68 -18.72 5.42
N ALA A 423 -12.96 -19.35 6.35
CA ALA A 423 -12.82 -20.79 6.38
C ALA A 423 -14.17 -21.48 6.61
N ASP A 424 -14.97 -20.97 7.54
CA ASP A 424 -16.34 -21.46 7.82
C ASP A 424 -17.26 -21.30 6.61
N LEU A 425 -17.20 -20.13 5.95
CA LEU A 425 -17.94 -19.88 4.72
C LEU A 425 -17.56 -20.87 3.60
N ALA A 426 -16.28 -21.20 3.46
CA ALA A 426 -15.77 -22.16 2.49
C ALA A 426 -16.21 -23.61 2.79
N ASP A 427 -16.41 -23.94 4.07
CA ASP A 427 -16.88 -25.25 4.55
C ASP A 427 -18.42 -25.37 4.59
N GLY A 428 -19.15 -24.39 4.04
CA GLY A 428 -20.61 -24.38 3.99
C GLY A 428 -21.30 -23.57 5.09
N ALA A 429 -20.53 -22.82 5.89
CA ALA A 429 -20.99 -21.81 6.86
C ALA A 429 -21.75 -22.33 8.11
N PRO A 430 -21.41 -23.51 8.70
CA PRO A 430 -22.15 -24.04 9.83
C PRO A 430 -22.17 -23.10 11.05
N ASN A 431 -21.05 -22.44 11.36
CA ASN A 431 -20.98 -21.51 12.51
C ASN A 431 -21.57 -20.13 12.17
N ILE A 432 -21.43 -19.66 10.93
CA ILE A 432 -22.08 -18.43 10.45
C ILE A 432 -23.59 -18.57 10.55
N ASP A 433 -24.18 -19.72 10.19
CA ASP A 433 -25.61 -19.98 10.31
C ASP A 433 -26.10 -19.89 11.75
N VAL A 434 -25.34 -20.44 12.71
CA VAL A 434 -25.68 -20.28 14.13
C VAL A 434 -25.74 -18.82 14.53
N VAL A 435 -24.80 -17.99 14.06
CA VAL A 435 -24.79 -16.54 14.35
C VAL A 435 -25.98 -15.85 13.68
N LEU A 436 -26.27 -16.16 12.43
CA LEU A 436 -27.42 -15.59 11.70
C LEU A 436 -28.74 -15.88 12.43
N HIS A 437 -28.98 -17.12 12.84
CA HIS A 437 -30.18 -17.54 13.56
C HIS A 437 -30.26 -16.96 14.97
N LEU A 438 -29.12 -16.92 15.71
CA LEU A 438 -29.07 -16.38 17.06
C LEU A 438 -29.46 -14.90 17.13
N PHE A 439 -28.98 -14.10 16.16
CA PHE A 439 -29.24 -12.66 16.08
C PHE A 439 -30.40 -12.31 15.15
N ARG A 440 -31.13 -13.31 14.63
CA ARG A 440 -32.25 -13.13 13.69
C ARG A 440 -31.90 -12.33 12.44
N LEU A 441 -30.61 -12.38 12.01
CA LEU A 441 -30.14 -11.69 10.82
C LEU A 441 -30.64 -12.37 9.54
N ASP A 442 -30.93 -13.65 9.57
CA ASP A 442 -31.63 -14.41 8.54
C ASP A 442 -33.00 -13.79 8.21
N LEU A 443 -33.81 -13.49 9.23
CA LEU A 443 -35.10 -12.83 9.06
C LEU A 443 -34.97 -11.42 8.50
N LEU A 444 -33.97 -10.67 8.95
CA LEU A 444 -33.66 -9.33 8.41
C LEU A 444 -33.28 -9.41 6.94
N ALA A 445 -32.44 -10.37 6.56
CA ALA A 445 -32.05 -10.59 5.17
C ALA A 445 -33.24 -10.92 4.29
N HIS A 446 -34.12 -11.84 4.71
CA HIS A 446 -35.37 -12.17 4.00
C HIS A 446 -36.29 -10.97 3.87
N TYR A 447 -36.44 -10.17 4.94
CA TYR A 447 -37.25 -8.94 4.88
C TYR A 447 -36.70 -7.94 3.86
N MET A 448 -35.38 -7.91 3.65
CA MET A 448 -34.70 -7.08 2.65
C MET A 448 -34.66 -7.71 1.25
N GLY A 449 -35.32 -8.88 1.06
CA GLY A 449 -35.36 -9.58 -0.23
C GLY A 449 -34.09 -10.36 -0.57
N SER A 450 -33.24 -10.64 0.42
CA SER A 450 -32.01 -11.45 0.28
C SER A 450 -32.23 -12.87 0.78
N ASP A 451 -31.46 -13.82 0.25
CA ASP A 451 -31.43 -15.21 0.72
C ASP A 451 -30.38 -15.43 1.81
N ASP A 452 -30.42 -16.63 2.45
CA ASP A 452 -29.43 -17.00 3.48
C ASP A 452 -28.00 -16.99 2.96
N ARG A 453 -27.82 -17.33 1.69
CA ARG A 453 -26.52 -17.34 1.04
C ARG A 453 -25.91 -15.93 0.99
N MET A 454 -26.71 -14.93 0.61
CA MET A 454 -26.28 -13.53 0.61
C MET A 454 -26.08 -13.02 2.04
N ALA A 455 -26.90 -13.45 3.01
CA ALA A 455 -26.74 -13.12 4.42
C ALA A 455 -25.39 -13.61 4.98
N ARG A 456 -24.97 -14.84 4.66
CA ARG A 456 -23.65 -15.40 5.01
C ARG A 456 -22.49 -14.56 4.47
N LEU A 457 -22.57 -14.18 3.18
CA LEU A 457 -21.58 -13.32 2.54
C LEU A 457 -21.50 -11.95 3.19
N LEU A 458 -22.65 -11.30 3.41
CA LEU A 458 -22.73 -9.98 4.02
C LEU A 458 -22.19 -9.97 5.45
N LEU A 459 -22.47 -10.99 6.26
CA LEU A 459 -21.93 -11.10 7.62
C LEU A 459 -20.40 -11.23 7.60
N THR A 460 -19.88 -12.08 6.72
CA THR A 460 -18.43 -12.30 6.58
C THR A 460 -17.72 -11.03 6.11
N ILE A 461 -18.26 -10.37 5.07
CA ILE A 461 -17.71 -9.11 4.54
C ILE A 461 -17.87 -7.96 5.53
N CYS A 462 -18.96 -7.90 6.29
CA CYS A 462 -19.16 -6.93 7.37
C CYS A 462 -18.03 -7.02 8.39
N TYR A 463 -17.81 -8.22 8.92
CA TYR A 463 -16.76 -8.45 9.92
C TYR A 463 -15.38 -8.15 9.38
N GLU A 464 -15.03 -8.65 8.19
CA GLU A 464 -13.75 -8.41 7.55
C GLU A 464 -13.46 -6.93 7.36
N ASN A 465 -14.42 -6.17 6.79
CA ASN A 465 -14.19 -4.76 6.49
C ASN A 465 -14.16 -3.88 7.73
N ILE A 466 -14.94 -4.17 8.77
CA ILE A 466 -14.80 -3.51 10.07
C ILE A 466 -13.43 -3.82 10.67
N SER A 467 -13.01 -5.09 10.63
CA SER A 467 -11.73 -5.56 11.13
C SER A 467 -10.55 -4.86 10.43
N THR A 468 -10.52 -4.89 9.11
CA THR A 468 -9.43 -4.29 8.31
C THR A 468 -9.44 -2.77 8.39
N GLY A 469 -10.61 -2.13 8.48
CA GLY A 469 -10.74 -0.69 8.72
C GLY A 469 -10.14 -0.27 10.06
N LEU A 470 -10.51 -0.98 11.13
CA LEU A 470 -9.97 -0.75 12.47
C LEU A 470 -8.46 -1.01 12.52
N ALA A 471 -8.02 -2.16 11.98
CA ALA A 471 -6.61 -2.53 11.92
C ALA A 471 -5.79 -1.48 11.17
N GLY A 472 -6.28 -1.00 10.02
CA GLY A 472 -5.63 0.04 9.24
C GLY A 472 -5.49 1.37 10.00
N ALA A 473 -6.55 1.82 10.68
CA ALA A 473 -6.52 3.04 11.48
C ALA A 473 -5.52 2.92 12.66
N ALA A 474 -5.53 1.78 13.36
CA ALA A 474 -4.62 1.51 14.47
C ALA A 474 -3.15 1.46 13.99
N PHE A 475 -2.90 0.82 12.84
CA PHE A 475 -1.57 0.74 12.24
C PHE A 475 -1.03 2.10 11.82
N VAL A 476 -1.83 2.91 11.12
CA VAL A 476 -1.45 4.27 10.72
C VAL A 476 -1.08 5.12 11.95
N ALA A 477 -1.90 5.07 13.01
CA ALA A 477 -1.65 5.79 14.25
C ALA A 477 -0.37 5.28 14.94
N PHE A 478 -0.13 3.96 14.96
CA PHE A 478 1.08 3.36 15.51
C PHE A 478 2.33 3.81 14.75
N VAL A 479 2.37 3.68 13.43
CA VAL A 479 3.52 4.07 12.60
C VAL A 479 3.78 5.57 12.71
N SER A 480 2.72 6.40 12.66
CA SER A 480 2.84 7.85 12.83
C SER A 480 3.47 8.26 14.18
N GLY A 481 3.25 7.47 15.24
CA GLY A 481 3.86 7.70 16.55
C GLY A 481 5.32 7.26 16.66
N ILE A 482 5.84 6.49 15.69
CA ILE A 482 7.22 6.00 15.69
C ILE A 482 8.13 6.88 14.84
N VAL A 483 7.61 7.45 13.75
CA VAL A 483 8.40 8.25 12.82
C VAL A 483 8.88 9.55 13.46
N SER A 484 10.10 9.99 13.10
CA SER A 484 10.62 11.27 13.57
C SER A 484 10.04 12.44 12.77
N LYS A 485 9.88 13.60 13.42
CA LYS A 485 9.43 14.82 12.74
C LYS A 485 10.34 15.21 11.56
N LYS A 486 11.66 14.99 11.71
CA LYS A 486 12.67 15.33 10.68
C LYS A 486 12.52 14.48 9.40
N PHE A 487 12.12 13.21 9.52
CA PHE A 487 12.03 12.25 8.41
C PHE A 487 10.64 11.63 8.28
N ALA A 488 9.59 12.30 8.79
CA ALA A 488 8.26 11.72 8.95
C ALA A 488 7.73 11.11 7.65
N ALA A 489 7.75 11.84 6.54
CA ALA A 489 7.22 11.36 5.26
C ALA A 489 7.99 10.15 4.73
N VAL A 490 9.33 10.18 4.77
CA VAL A 490 10.17 9.10 4.22
C VAL A 490 10.13 7.87 5.12
N GLN A 491 10.24 8.03 6.45
CA GLN A 491 10.13 6.91 7.38
C GLN A 491 8.76 6.26 7.31
N TYR A 492 7.69 7.06 7.24
CA TYR A 492 6.32 6.54 7.09
C TYR A 492 6.17 5.77 5.77
N ALA A 493 6.65 6.32 4.65
CA ALA A 493 6.60 5.65 3.35
C ALA A 493 7.39 4.33 3.34
N LEU A 494 8.58 4.31 3.92
CA LEU A 494 9.40 3.09 4.06
C LEU A 494 8.69 2.03 4.91
N LEU A 495 8.22 2.40 6.10
CA LEU A 495 7.59 1.47 7.04
C LEU A 495 6.26 0.93 6.50
N SER A 496 5.42 1.79 5.90
CA SER A 496 4.17 1.36 5.28
C SER A 496 4.39 0.49 4.04
N SER A 497 5.45 0.73 3.26
CA SER A 497 5.82 -0.10 2.12
C SER A 497 6.22 -1.52 2.53
N LEU A 498 6.89 -1.68 3.67
CA LEU A 498 7.30 -2.99 4.18
C LEU A 498 6.11 -3.89 4.55
N THR A 499 4.96 -3.32 4.95
CA THR A 499 3.74 -4.09 5.21
C THR A 499 3.26 -4.88 4.00
N PHE A 500 3.45 -4.33 2.80
CA PHE A 500 3.04 -4.98 1.56
C PHE A 500 4.04 -6.02 1.07
N LEU A 501 5.30 -5.96 1.50
CA LEU A 501 6.36 -6.82 0.98
C LEU A 501 6.06 -8.32 1.20
N ILE A 502 5.95 -8.75 2.45
CA ILE A 502 5.72 -10.17 2.78
C ILE A 502 4.34 -10.62 2.33
N GLY A 503 3.31 -9.76 2.53
CA GLY A 503 1.95 -10.05 2.07
C GLY A 503 1.89 -10.27 0.56
N SER A 504 2.57 -9.43 -0.24
CA SER A 504 2.60 -9.58 -1.69
C SER A 504 3.37 -10.82 -2.13
N LEU A 505 4.54 -11.10 -1.55
CA LEU A 505 5.29 -12.33 -1.84
C LEU A 505 4.47 -13.57 -1.47
N GLY A 506 3.79 -13.55 -0.31
CA GLY A 506 2.96 -14.65 0.16
C GLY A 506 1.78 -15.00 -0.75
N LYS A 507 1.29 -14.05 -1.57
CA LYS A 507 0.15 -14.29 -2.49
C LYS A 507 0.41 -15.42 -3.48
N GLY A 508 1.58 -15.46 -4.11
CA GLY A 508 1.92 -16.54 -5.04
C GLY A 508 1.91 -17.90 -4.35
N PHE A 509 2.48 -17.99 -3.15
CA PHE A 509 2.46 -19.21 -2.35
C PHE A 509 1.03 -19.60 -1.90
N ALA A 510 0.22 -18.62 -1.48
CA ALA A 510 -1.16 -18.88 -1.11
C ALA A 510 -1.99 -19.41 -2.29
N GLY A 511 -1.75 -18.93 -3.54
CA GLY A 511 -2.37 -19.47 -4.74
C GLY A 511 -2.05 -20.96 -4.95
N GLU A 512 -0.77 -21.33 -4.85
CA GLU A 512 -0.33 -22.74 -4.94
C GLU A 512 -0.92 -23.60 -3.82
N MET A 513 -1.03 -23.06 -2.61
CA MET A 513 -1.66 -23.75 -1.47
C MET A 513 -3.18 -23.93 -1.66
N ILE A 514 -3.87 -22.94 -2.21
CA ILE A 514 -5.31 -23.01 -2.50
C ILE A 514 -5.57 -24.10 -3.55
N ASP A 515 -4.77 -24.14 -4.62
CA ASP A 515 -4.88 -25.15 -5.67
C ASP A 515 -4.68 -26.58 -5.11
N LYS A 516 -3.82 -26.73 -4.09
CA LYS A 516 -3.47 -28.05 -3.52
C LYS A 516 -4.36 -28.48 -2.36
N TYR A 517 -4.72 -27.56 -1.47
CA TYR A 517 -5.36 -27.87 -0.17
C TYR A 517 -6.74 -27.22 0.01
N GLY A 518 -7.16 -26.38 -0.95
CA GLY A 518 -8.43 -25.64 -0.92
C GLY A 518 -8.42 -24.38 -0.06
N TYR A 519 -9.44 -23.55 -0.24
CA TYR A 519 -9.58 -22.24 0.40
C TYR A 519 -9.67 -22.32 1.93
N ALA A 520 -10.52 -23.22 2.47
CA ALA A 520 -10.74 -23.32 3.91
C ALA A 520 -9.44 -23.59 4.70
N THR A 521 -8.59 -24.49 4.18
CA THR A 521 -7.30 -24.79 4.80
C THR A 521 -6.39 -23.56 4.80
N VAL A 522 -6.28 -22.87 3.67
CA VAL A 522 -5.41 -21.69 3.55
C VAL A 522 -5.87 -20.56 4.45
N PHE A 523 -7.18 -20.32 4.59
CA PHE A 523 -7.69 -19.33 5.53
C PHE A 523 -7.30 -19.66 6.98
N ARG A 524 -7.40 -20.91 7.40
CA ARG A 524 -6.97 -21.35 8.75
C ARG A 524 -5.48 -21.16 8.97
N GLU A 525 -4.65 -21.50 8.00
CA GLU A 525 -3.19 -21.33 8.05
C GLU A 525 -2.79 -19.86 8.14
N VAL A 526 -3.42 -19.00 7.34
CA VAL A 526 -3.20 -17.55 7.38
C VAL A 526 -3.62 -16.96 8.73
N ALA A 527 -4.70 -17.48 9.34
CA ALA A 527 -5.11 -17.09 10.70
C ALA A 527 -4.01 -17.42 11.73
N VAL A 528 -3.41 -18.60 11.65
CA VAL A 528 -2.31 -19.00 12.55
C VAL A 528 -1.08 -18.09 12.36
N VAL A 529 -0.72 -17.78 11.12
CA VAL A 529 0.38 -16.84 10.83
C VAL A 529 0.10 -15.46 11.44
N GLY A 530 -1.15 -15.04 11.51
CA GLY A 530 -1.56 -13.80 12.16
C GLY A 530 -1.19 -13.67 13.63
N LEU A 531 -1.01 -14.78 14.36
CA LEU A 531 -0.57 -14.77 15.75
C LEU A 531 0.81 -14.12 15.93
N LEU A 532 1.65 -14.11 14.87
CA LEU A 532 2.93 -13.39 14.90
C LEU A 532 2.73 -11.88 15.11
N ALA A 533 1.70 -11.29 14.52
CA ALA A 533 1.40 -9.87 14.73
C ALA A 533 1.05 -9.60 16.20
N ILE A 534 0.23 -10.44 16.82
CA ILE A 534 -0.11 -10.34 18.25
C ILE A 534 1.17 -10.41 19.10
N LEU A 535 2.04 -11.39 18.82
CA LEU A 535 3.31 -11.54 19.53
C LEU A 535 4.15 -10.27 19.47
N PHE A 536 4.35 -9.69 18.28
CA PHE A 536 5.15 -8.48 18.12
C PHE A 536 4.49 -7.24 18.74
N VAL A 537 3.15 -7.14 18.74
CA VAL A 537 2.44 -6.07 19.47
C VAL A 537 2.71 -6.17 20.97
N LEU A 538 2.61 -7.35 21.55
CA LEU A 538 2.84 -7.58 22.99
C LEU A 538 4.31 -7.30 23.36
N LEU A 539 5.27 -7.72 22.54
CA LEU A 539 6.69 -7.45 22.74
C LEU A 539 6.99 -5.93 22.69
N GLU A 540 6.42 -5.21 21.72
CA GLU A 540 6.62 -3.76 21.62
C GLU A 540 5.93 -3.01 22.77
N TRP A 541 4.76 -3.44 23.20
CA TRP A 541 4.07 -2.90 24.34
C TRP A 541 4.91 -3.07 25.62
N TRP A 542 5.40 -4.29 25.86
CA TRP A 542 6.29 -4.57 27.00
C TRP A 542 7.56 -3.71 26.96
N ARG A 543 8.25 -3.65 25.82
CA ARG A 543 9.46 -2.84 25.64
C ARG A 543 9.20 -1.36 25.89
N SER A 544 8.14 -0.83 25.31
CA SER A 544 7.78 0.59 25.40
C SER A 544 7.45 1.00 26.84
N THR A 545 6.73 0.14 27.58
CA THR A 545 6.45 0.36 29.01
C THR A 545 7.70 0.25 29.88
N ALA A 546 8.61 -0.67 29.59
CA ALA A 546 9.87 -0.79 30.31
C ALA A 546 10.75 0.46 30.12
N VAL A 547 10.84 0.98 28.89
CA VAL A 547 11.59 2.22 28.61
C VAL A 547 10.98 3.42 29.32
N ALA A 548 9.65 3.56 29.33
CA ALA A 548 8.97 4.65 30.03
C ALA A 548 9.25 4.63 31.55
N ARG A 549 9.14 3.46 32.19
CA ARG A 549 9.46 3.30 33.63
C ARG A 549 10.92 3.62 33.94
N SER A 550 11.86 3.25 33.06
CA SER A 550 13.27 3.56 33.28
C SER A 550 13.57 5.06 33.17
N ALA A 551 12.84 5.78 32.33
CA ALA A 551 12.96 7.23 32.19
C ALA A 551 12.43 7.95 33.45
N GLU A 552 11.27 7.53 33.98
CA GLU A 552 10.69 8.07 35.22
C GLU A 552 11.58 7.82 36.43
N ALA A 553 12.20 6.62 36.54
CA ALA A 553 13.11 6.28 37.63
C ALA A 553 14.44 7.08 37.59
N GLY A 554 14.89 7.46 36.38
CA GLY A 554 16.10 8.29 36.20
C GLY A 554 15.88 9.77 36.56
N ASP A 555 14.68 10.29 36.36
CA ASP A 555 14.31 11.69 36.70
C ASP A 555 14.12 11.89 38.20
N THR A 556 13.59 10.89 38.91
CA THR A 556 13.45 10.91 40.39
C THR A 556 14.79 10.79 41.11
N GLY A 557 15.83 10.24 40.47
CA GLY A 557 17.20 10.15 41.03
C GLY A 557 18.03 11.43 40.89
N GLN A 558 17.62 12.41 40.07
CA GLN A 558 18.31 13.70 39.92
C GLN A 558 17.70 14.82 40.80
N THR A 559 16.57 14.58 41.44
CA THR A 559 15.90 15.55 42.32
C THR A 559 16.02 15.20 43.82
N ALA A 560 16.78 14.17 44.18
CA ALA A 560 17.18 13.79 45.53
C ALA A 560 18.68 14.01 45.71
#